data_7f86863f7bb81fb2e87df792ed1589e6
#
_entry.id   7f86863f7bb81fb2e87df792ed1589e6
#
_cell.length_a   1.000
_cell.length_b   1.000
_cell.length_c   1.000
_cell.angle_alpha   90.00
_cell.angle_beta   90.00
_cell.angle_gamma   90.00
#
_symmetry.space_group_name_H-M   'P 1'
#
loop_
_entity.id
_entity.type
_entity.pdbx_description
1 polymer ?
#
loop_
_entity_poly.entity_id
_entity_poly.type
_entity_poly.pdbx_seq_one_letter_code
_entity_poly.pdbx_strand_id
1 'polypeptide(L)'
;MQASFTPVACWDSADLPKGLLNDSSPQTPWSVEQVVASLPGGPPQSNSSSPVPFFHMLERLKTTKREGWRRGESISDHMYRMALITMFAPPSLSSRLNIPHCTKMALVHDMAEALVGDITPVDGVSKPEKNRRESTTMDYFTQSLLSKVNNGMTGAELRAVWQEYEDSETLESKFVHDVDKIELVLQMVEYERVEEKRLDLGEFSWVASNISLQEVKDWADELLKEREEFWGGVEHKKFDKV
;
A
#
# COMPACT_ATOMS: atom_id res chain seq x y z
N MET A 1 -0.87 36.03 15.53
CA MET A 1 0.23 35.61 14.64
C MET A 1 -0.32 34.63 13.63
N GLN A 2 -0.61 35.09 12.41
CA GLN A 2 -1.11 34.26 11.33
C GLN A 2 0.11 33.57 10.71
N ALA A 3 0.17 32.25 10.85
CA ALA A 3 1.13 31.43 10.10
C ALA A 3 0.68 31.39 8.64
N SER A 4 1.48 31.99 7.76
CA SER A 4 1.30 31.94 6.31
C SER A 4 1.53 30.50 5.85
N PHE A 5 0.47 29.81 5.45
CA PHE A 5 0.55 28.54 4.77
C PHE A 5 0.87 28.79 3.30
N THR A 6 2.05 28.38 2.88
CA THR A 6 2.39 28.26 1.46
C THR A 6 1.79 26.94 0.93
N PRO A 7 0.96 26.94 -0.11
CA PRO A 7 0.52 25.69 -0.74
C PRO A 7 1.73 25.04 -1.39
N VAL A 8 2.02 23.78 -1.04
CA VAL A 8 2.99 23.00 -1.79
C VAL A 8 2.27 22.49 -3.03
N ALA A 9 2.70 22.98 -4.17
CA ALA A 9 2.20 22.63 -5.50
C ALA A 9 2.29 21.12 -5.74
N CYS A 10 1.31 20.60 -6.49
CA CYS A 10 1.41 19.32 -7.20
C CYS A 10 2.76 19.22 -7.90
N TRP A 11 3.37 18.06 -7.80
CA TRP A 11 4.68 17.77 -8.38
C TRP A 11 4.60 17.77 -9.90
N ASP A 12 4.97 18.91 -10.50
CA ASP A 12 5.44 18.91 -11.88
C ASP A 12 6.90 18.41 -11.85
N SER A 13 7.21 17.41 -12.65
CA SER A 13 8.55 16.83 -12.77
C SER A 13 9.63 17.83 -13.22
N ALA A 14 9.25 19.10 -13.46
CA ALA A 14 10.13 20.19 -13.83
C ALA A 14 10.67 21.01 -12.64
N ASP A 15 10.09 20.88 -11.44
CA ASP A 15 10.38 21.72 -10.27
C ASP A 15 11.21 21.03 -9.18
N LEU A 16 11.79 19.85 -9.46
CA LEU A 16 12.79 19.25 -8.59
C LEU A 16 14.07 20.12 -8.59
N PRO A 17 14.58 20.55 -7.43
CA PRO A 17 15.85 21.26 -7.36
C PRO A 17 16.95 20.37 -7.98
N LYS A 18 17.53 20.82 -9.09
CA LYS A 18 18.62 20.15 -9.84
C LYS A 18 19.92 19.96 -9.05
N GLY A 19 19.87 20.04 -7.72
CA GLY A 19 21.03 19.97 -6.83
C GLY A 19 21.15 18.72 -5.94
N LEU A 20 20.17 17.81 -5.95
CA LEU A 20 20.19 16.61 -5.08
C LEU A 20 20.55 15.30 -5.79
N LEU A 21 20.88 15.33 -7.08
CA LEU A 21 21.16 14.14 -7.89
C LEU A 21 22.64 13.88 -8.20
N ASN A 22 23.58 14.49 -7.51
CA ASN A 22 25.01 14.24 -7.71
C ASN A 22 25.74 13.91 -6.40
N ASP A 23 25.31 12.87 -5.69
CA ASP A 23 26.20 12.11 -4.86
C ASP A 23 26.71 10.92 -5.70
N SER A 24 27.86 11.10 -6.34
CA SER A 24 28.52 10.10 -7.19
C SER A 24 29.33 9.07 -6.40
N SER A 25 29.04 8.89 -5.12
CA SER A 25 29.50 7.74 -4.36
C SER A 25 28.71 6.51 -4.84
N PRO A 26 29.37 5.34 -5.08
CA PRO A 26 28.66 4.11 -5.43
C PRO A 26 27.74 3.75 -4.27
N GLN A 27 26.44 4.06 -4.42
CA GLN A 27 25.44 3.68 -3.41
C GLN A 27 25.42 2.15 -3.36
N THR A 28 25.70 1.60 -2.19
CA THR A 28 25.58 0.17 -1.95
C THR A 28 24.15 -0.26 -2.30
N PRO A 29 23.94 -1.27 -3.14
CA PRO A 29 22.60 -1.72 -3.50
C PRO A 29 21.77 -2.02 -2.25
N TRP A 30 20.49 -1.63 -2.24
CA TRP A 30 19.60 -1.92 -1.13
C TRP A 30 19.56 -3.43 -0.83
N SER A 31 19.68 -3.80 0.45
CA SER A 31 19.50 -5.17 0.92
C SER A 31 18.79 -5.22 2.27
N VAL A 32 18.05 -6.31 2.51
CA VAL A 32 17.35 -6.56 3.76
C VAL A 32 18.31 -6.55 4.94
N GLU A 33 19.50 -7.14 4.79
CA GLU A 33 20.52 -7.25 5.85
C GLU A 33 20.96 -5.86 6.33
N GLN A 34 21.15 -4.93 5.40
CA GLN A 34 21.52 -3.54 5.75
C GLN A 34 20.41 -2.85 6.52
N VAL A 35 19.15 -2.98 6.06
CA VAL A 35 18.00 -2.39 6.75
C VAL A 35 17.86 -3.00 8.15
N VAL A 36 17.91 -4.31 8.26
CA VAL A 36 17.78 -5.02 9.53
C VAL A 36 18.92 -4.68 10.51
N ALA A 37 20.15 -4.53 10.02
CA ALA A 37 21.29 -4.12 10.84
C ALA A 37 21.15 -2.68 11.39
N SER A 38 20.42 -1.82 10.69
CA SER A 38 20.18 -0.43 11.08
C SER A 38 19.00 -0.24 12.02
N LEU A 39 18.25 -1.32 12.33
CA LEU A 39 17.06 -1.20 13.20
C LEU A 39 17.43 -0.74 14.63
N PRO A 40 16.61 0.09 15.27
CA PRO A 40 16.74 0.37 16.69
C PRO A 40 16.71 -0.94 17.50
N GLY A 41 17.72 -1.17 18.31
CA GLY A 41 17.88 -2.44 19.07
C GLY A 41 18.58 -3.57 18.30
N GLY A 42 18.96 -3.33 17.04
CA GLY A 42 19.69 -4.30 16.20
C GLY A 42 18.77 -5.33 15.53
N PRO A 43 19.37 -6.32 14.84
CA PRO A 43 18.62 -7.32 14.10
C PRO A 43 17.80 -8.21 15.06
N PRO A 44 16.55 -8.56 14.69
CA PRO A 44 15.75 -9.49 15.46
C PRO A 44 16.36 -10.90 15.44
N GLN A 45 16.04 -11.68 16.46
CA GLN A 45 16.52 -13.05 16.58
C GLN A 45 15.99 -13.93 15.43
N SER A 46 16.87 -14.35 14.55
CA SER A 46 16.57 -15.30 13.48
C SER A 46 16.46 -16.74 14.02
N ASN A 47 15.74 -17.59 13.30
CA ASN A 47 15.59 -19.02 13.61
C ASN A 47 15.05 -19.30 15.03
N SER A 48 14.25 -18.41 15.58
CA SER A 48 13.52 -18.62 16.83
C SER A 48 12.31 -19.54 16.58
N SER A 49 12.00 -20.43 17.55
CA SER A 49 10.73 -21.15 17.56
C SER A 49 9.57 -20.29 18.05
N SER A 50 9.87 -19.12 18.63
CA SER A 50 8.90 -18.12 19.05
C SER A 50 8.63 -17.14 17.90
N PRO A 51 7.37 -16.75 17.64
CA PRO A 51 7.04 -15.73 16.65
C PRO A 51 7.31 -14.29 17.14
N VAL A 52 7.69 -14.09 18.40
CA VAL A 52 7.85 -12.74 19.00
C VAL A 52 8.81 -11.86 18.21
N PRO A 53 9.97 -12.31 17.69
CA PRO A 53 10.85 -11.48 16.88
C PRO A 53 10.15 -10.95 15.61
N PHE A 54 9.28 -11.74 14.98
CA PHE A 54 8.45 -11.30 13.85
C PHE A 54 7.37 -10.31 14.31
N PHE A 55 6.72 -10.51 15.46
CA PHE A 55 5.72 -9.56 15.96
C PHE A 55 6.29 -8.15 16.15
N HIS A 56 7.55 -8.03 16.56
CA HIS A 56 8.23 -6.74 16.62
C HIS A 56 8.41 -6.08 15.24
N MET A 57 8.52 -6.86 14.16
CA MET A 57 8.57 -6.30 12.80
C MET A 57 7.23 -5.70 12.38
N LEU A 58 6.11 -6.28 12.80
CA LEU A 58 4.77 -5.76 12.49
C LEU A 58 4.51 -4.38 13.08
N GLU A 59 5.23 -3.98 14.15
CA GLU A 59 5.14 -2.63 14.72
C GLU A 59 5.50 -1.57 13.67
N ARG A 60 6.44 -1.86 12.78
CA ARG A 60 6.86 -0.94 11.74
C ARG A 60 5.74 -0.59 10.76
N LEU A 61 4.83 -1.51 10.48
CA LEU A 61 3.65 -1.25 9.64
C LEU A 61 2.72 -0.19 10.23
N LYS A 62 2.71 -0.03 11.57
CA LYS A 62 1.94 1.03 12.26
C LYS A 62 2.61 2.39 12.21
N THR A 63 3.92 2.43 12.05
CA THR A 63 4.73 3.65 12.07
C THR A 63 5.20 4.08 10.68
N THR A 64 5.26 3.18 9.72
CA THR A 64 5.51 3.51 8.32
C THR A 64 4.25 4.13 7.72
N LYS A 65 4.39 5.34 7.19
CA LYS A 65 3.30 6.09 6.59
C LYS A 65 3.16 5.71 5.12
N ARG A 66 1.91 5.73 4.62
CA ARG A 66 1.67 5.66 3.18
C ARG A 66 2.14 6.96 2.55
N GLU A 67 3.01 6.82 1.57
CA GLU A 67 3.50 7.97 0.80
C GLU A 67 2.37 8.52 -0.09
N GLY A 68 2.49 9.78 -0.46
CA GLY A 68 1.43 10.47 -1.24
C GLY A 68 0.36 11.15 -0.38
N TRP A 69 0.26 10.86 0.91
CA TRP A 69 -0.71 11.47 1.81
C TRP A 69 -0.07 12.36 2.87
N ARG A 70 -0.38 13.65 2.90
CA ARG A 70 0.23 14.62 3.83
C ARG A 70 -0.10 14.37 5.31
N ARG A 71 -1.22 13.73 5.62
CA ARG A 71 -1.64 13.31 6.97
C ARG A 71 -1.73 11.80 7.04
N GLY A 72 -0.72 11.15 6.45
CA GLY A 72 -0.73 9.77 6.09
C GLY A 72 -1.22 8.84 7.17
N GLU A 73 -2.20 8.05 6.81
CA GLU A 73 -2.48 6.79 7.47
C GLU A 73 -1.21 5.94 7.46
N SER A 74 -1.15 4.95 8.35
CA SER A 74 -0.11 3.94 8.31
C SER A 74 -0.46 2.84 7.31
N ILE A 75 0.54 2.06 6.91
CA ILE A 75 0.30 0.85 6.09
C ILE A 75 -0.67 -0.10 6.82
N SER A 76 -0.57 -0.20 8.17
CA SER A 76 -1.53 -0.99 8.95
C SER A 76 -2.96 -0.50 8.86
N ASP A 77 -3.19 0.83 8.86
CA ASP A 77 -4.55 1.39 8.77
C ASP A 77 -5.19 1.03 7.43
N HIS A 78 -4.42 1.16 6.35
CA HIS A 78 -4.79 0.76 5.00
C HIS A 78 -5.17 -0.73 4.92
N MET A 79 -4.25 -1.62 5.29
CA MET A 79 -4.49 -3.06 5.26
C MET A 79 -5.68 -3.48 6.12
N TYR A 80 -5.88 -2.83 7.29
CA TYR A 80 -7.03 -3.08 8.15
C TYR A 80 -8.34 -2.72 7.45
N ARG A 81 -8.43 -1.52 6.82
CA ARG A 81 -9.65 -1.10 6.11
C ARG A 81 -9.91 -1.98 4.90
N MET A 82 -8.88 -2.33 4.12
CA MET A 82 -9.02 -3.30 3.03
C MET A 82 -9.58 -4.64 3.51
N ALA A 83 -9.04 -5.19 4.62
CA ALA A 83 -9.51 -6.45 5.18
C ALA A 83 -11.00 -6.40 5.55
N LEU A 84 -11.48 -5.26 6.08
CA LEU A 84 -12.91 -5.06 6.33
C LEU A 84 -13.71 -4.99 5.02
N ILE A 85 -13.25 -4.24 4.02
CA ILE A 85 -13.94 -4.09 2.74
C ILE A 85 -14.14 -5.46 2.06
N THR A 86 -13.16 -6.37 2.13
CA THR A 86 -13.30 -7.72 1.54
C THR A 86 -14.51 -8.48 2.08
N MET A 87 -14.95 -8.22 3.31
CA MET A 87 -16.11 -8.89 3.93
C MET A 87 -17.46 -8.42 3.34
N PHE A 88 -17.48 -7.34 2.57
CA PHE A 88 -18.68 -6.77 1.96
C PHE A 88 -18.87 -7.16 0.49
N ALA A 89 -18.08 -8.13 -0.02
CA ALA A 89 -18.29 -8.65 -1.37
C ALA A 89 -19.77 -9.06 -1.57
N PRO A 90 -20.45 -8.55 -2.62
CA PRO A 90 -21.86 -8.84 -2.84
C PRO A 90 -22.07 -10.33 -3.17
N PRO A 91 -23.31 -10.86 -3.00
CA PRO A 91 -23.58 -12.29 -3.18
C PRO A 91 -23.15 -12.86 -4.55
N SER A 92 -23.23 -12.06 -5.62
CA SER A 92 -22.78 -12.43 -6.97
C SER A 92 -21.29 -12.74 -7.03
N LEU A 93 -20.49 -12.08 -6.18
CA LEU A 93 -19.04 -12.23 -6.13
C LEU A 93 -18.63 -13.18 -4.99
N SER A 94 -19.19 -13.01 -3.78
CA SER A 94 -18.82 -13.78 -2.59
C SER A 94 -19.12 -15.29 -2.72
N SER A 95 -20.09 -15.67 -3.55
CA SER A 95 -20.36 -17.08 -3.87
C SER A 95 -19.23 -17.77 -4.66
N ARG A 96 -18.32 -16.99 -5.22
CA ARG A 96 -17.20 -17.44 -6.09
C ARG A 96 -15.84 -17.26 -5.43
N LEU A 97 -15.79 -16.57 -4.28
CA LEU A 97 -14.58 -16.18 -3.57
C LEU A 97 -14.45 -16.90 -2.22
N ASN A 98 -13.22 -17.19 -1.85
CA ASN A 98 -12.88 -17.53 -0.47
C ASN A 98 -12.65 -16.24 0.33
N ILE A 99 -13.71 -15.63 0.89
CA ILE A 99 -13.64 -14.37 1.60
C ILE A 99 -12.62 -14.38 2.77
N PRO A 100 -12.55 -15.41 3.64
CA PRO A 100 -11.50 -15.48 4.64
C PRO A 100 -10.08 -15.43 4.06
N HIS A 101 -9.86 -16.00 2.89
CA HIS A 101 -8.59 -15.93 2.18
C HIS A 101 -8.31 -14.54 1.63
N CYS A 102 -9.30 -13.87 1.03
CA CYS A 102 -9.19 -12.47 0.58
C CYS A 102 -8.85 -11.54 1.76
N THR A 103 -9.52 -11.72 2.90
CA THR A 103 -9.23 -10.94 4.12
C THR A 103 -7.80 -11.16 4.62
N LYS A 104 -7.32 -12.41 4.61
CA LYS A 104 -5.92 -12.72 4.94
C LYS A 104 -4.97 -12.06 3.95
N MET A 105 -5.25 -12.13 2.67
CA MET A 105 -4.43 -11.53 1.60
C MET A 105 -4.34 -10.01 1.77
N ALA A 106 -5.46 -9.33 2.06
CA ALA A 106 -5.47 -7.89 2.35
C ALA A 106 -4.60 -7.50 3.56
N LEU A 107 -4.47 -8.39 4.56
CA LEU A 107 -3.60 -8.16 5.73
C LEU A 107 -2.12 -8.51 5.47
N VAL A 108 -1.78 -9.10 4.34
CA VAL A 108 -0.43 -9.62 4.07
C VAL A 108 0.23 -8.91 2.88
N HIS A 109 -0.54 -8.34 1.95
CA HIS A 109 -0.03 -7.88 0.65
C HIS A 109 1.08 -6.83 0.77
N ASP A 110 0.97 -5.85 1.66
CA ASP A 110 1.97 -4.79 1.89
C ASP A 110 2.89 -5.08 3.09
N MET A 111 2.92 -6.32 3.60
CA MET A 111 3.72 -6.66 4.79
C MET A 111 5.21 -6.39 4.58
N ALA A 112 5.72 -6.54 3.37
CA ALA A 112 7.12 -6.26 3.03
C ALA A 112 7.51 -4.80 3.26
N GLU A 113 6.55 -3.88 3.17
CA GLU A 113 6.79 -2.44 3.36
C GLU A 113 7.23 -2.07 4.78
N ALA A 114 7.11 -2.99 5.74
CA ALA A 114 7.73 -2.84 7.05
C ALA A 114 9.25 -2.58 7.00
N LEU A 115 9.95 -3.07 5.97
CA LEU A 115 11.38 -2.85 5.77
C LEU A 115 11.70 -2.08 4.49
N VAL A 116 10.88 -2.22 3.46
CA VAL A 116 11.08 -1.54 2.16
C VAL A 116 10.59 -0.09 2.22
N GLY A 117 9.54 0.20 3.01
CA GLY A 117 8.77 1.43 2.94
C GLY A 117 7.76 1.39 1.79
N ASP A 118 6.80 2.31 1.79
CA ASP A 118 5.84 2.48 0.70
C ASP A 118 6.54 3.17 -0.49
N ILE A 119 6.95 2.37 -1.48
CA ILE A 119 7.61 2.87 -2.70
C ILE A 119 6.55 3.23 -3.73
N THR A 120 6.48 4.52 -4.05
CA THR A 120 5.57 5.07 -5.05
C THR A 120 6.25 5.23 -6.42
N PRO A 121 5.49 5.43 -7.51
CA PRO A 121 6.07 5.67 -8.83
C PRO A 121 6.98 6.90 -8.93
N VAL A 122 6.86 7.86 -8.00
CA VAL A 122 7.69 9.09 -8.01
C VAL A 122 9.04 8.91 -7.32
N ASP A 123 9.27 7.82 -6.61
CA ASP A 123 10.53 7.55 -5.90
C ASP A 123 11.67 7.09 -6.82
N GLY A 124 11.40 6.96 -8.12
CA GLY A 124 12.41 6.59 -9.10
C GLY A 124 12.92 5.15 -9.00
N VAL A 125 12.28 4.31 -8.19
CA VAL A 125 12.59 2.87 -8.07
C VAL A 125 11.85 2.12 -9.17
N SER A 126 12.57 1.36 -9.99
CA SER A 126 11.93 0.57 -11.04
C SER A 126 11.04 -0.55 -10.47
N LYS A 127 9.97 -0.90 -11.17
CA LYS A 127 9.06 -1.98 -10.75
C LYS A 127 9.78 -3.31 -10.46
N PRO A 128 10.73 -3.78 -11.30
CA PRO A 128 11.51 -4.98 -10.96
C PRO A 128 12.31 -4.86 -9.67
N GLU A 129 12.86 -3.67 -9.39
CA GLU A 129 13.62 -3.44 -8.16
C GLU A 129 12.71 -3.35 -6.93
N LYS A 130 11.52 -2.72 -7.03
CA LYS A 130 10.50 -2.77 -5.98
C LYS A 130 10.16 -4.23 -5.66
N ASN A 131 9.76 -5.01 -6.66
CA ASN A 131 9.40 -6.42 -6.47
C ASN A 131 10.54 -7.25 -5.86
N ARG A 132 11.80 -6.99 -6.26
CA ARG A 132 12.96 -7.65 -5.68
C ARG A 132 13.10 -7.36 -4.19
N ARG A 133 12.95 -6.09 -3.79
CA ARG A 133 13.05 -5.67 -2.37
C ARG A 133 11.95 -6.32 -1.54
N GLU A 134 10.72 -6.27 -2.01
CA GLU A 134 9.57 -6.84 -1.33
C GLU A 134 9.68 -8.37 -1.21
N SER A 135 10.00 -9.06 -2.29
CA SER A 135 10.20 -10.51 -2.29
C SER A 135 11.31 -10.94 -1.34
N THR A 136 12.46 -10.24 -1.35
CA THR A 136 13.58 -10.52 -0.44
C THR A 136 13.20 -10.27 1.02
N THR A 137 12.39 -9.26 1.28
CA THR A 137 11.87 -8.98 2.62
C THR A 137 10.92 -10.07 3.09
N MET A 138 10.02 -10.52 2.23
CA MET A 138 9.12 -11.63 2.55
C MET A 138 9.89 -12.94 2.79
N ASP A 139 10.92 -13.21 2.02
CA ASP A 139 11.81 -14.36 2.25
C ASP A 139 12.52 -14.25 3.61
N TYR A 140 13.00 -13.07 3.99
CA TYR A 140 13.58 -12.84 5.31
C TYR A 140 12.57 -13.10 6.43
N PHE A 141 11.34 -12.58 6.33
CA PHE A 141 10.31 -12.82 7.33
C PHE A 141 9.97 -14.30 7.48
N THR A 142 9.79 -14.98 6.37
CA THR A 142 9.27 -16.35 6.36
C THR A 142 10.35 -17.41 6.58
N GLN A 143 11.54 -17.20 6.04
CA GLN A 143 12.63 -18.19 6.09
C GLN A 143 13.63 -17.93 7.24
N SER A 144 13.70 -16.70 7.77
CA SER A 144 14.60 -16.37 8.88
C SER A 144 13.88 -16.21 10.20
N LEU A 145 12.80 -15.40 10.25
CA LEU A 145 12.08 -15.13 11.50
C LEU A 145 11.06 -16.21 11.83
N LEU A 146 10.36 -16.75 10.84
CA LEU A 146 9.28 -17.73 11.01
C LEU A 146 9.69 -19.17 10.66
N SER A 147 10.94 -19.41 10.29
CA SER A 147 11.40 -20.72 9.81
C SER A 147 11.15 -21.89 10.77
N LYS A 148 11.12 -21.63 12.08
CA LYS A 148 10.88 -22.64 13.12
C LYS A 148 9.51 -22.49 13.81
N VAL A 149 8.76 -21.45 13.48
CA VAL A 149 7.41 -21.27 14.05
C VAL A 149 6.49 -22.26 13.39
N ASN A 150 5.83 -23.11 14.19
CA ASN A 150 5.00 -24.20 13.72
C ASN A 150 5.69 -25.08 12.64
N ASN A 151 6.97 -25.37 12.84
CA ASN A 151 7.82 -26.11 11.87
C ASN A 151 7.90 -25.43 10.49
N GLY A 152 7.88 -24.10 10.43
CA GLY A 152 7.94 -23.32 9.22
C GLY A 152 6.62 -23.17 8.45
N MET A 153 5.56 -23.87 8.86
CA MET A 153 4.27 -23.87 8.15
C MET A 153 3.66 -22.46 8.08
N THR A 154 3.71 -21.69 9.17
CA THR A 154 3.17 -20.34 9.21
C THR A 154 3.89 -19.40 8.22
N GLY A 155 5.22 -19.47 8.16
CA GLY A 155 6.01 -18.71 7.19
C GLY A 155 5.67 -19.08 5.75
N ALA A 156 5.62 -20.38 5.46
CA ALA A 156 5.27 -20.88 4.12
C ALA A 156 3.87 -20.42 3.67
N GLU A 157 2.88 -20.43 4.58
CA GLU A 157 1.53 -19.97 4.29
C GLU A 157 1.50 -18.45 3.99
N LEU A 158 2.15 -17.63 4.82
CA LEU A 158 2.23 -16.18 4.59
C LEU A 158 2.91 -15.86 3.25
N ARG A 159 4.00 -16.57 2.93
CA ARG A 159 4.72 -16.39 1.67
C ARG A 159 3.86 -16.75 0.46
N ALA A 160 3.07 -17.82 0.55
CA ALA A 160 2.17 -18.26 -0.51
C ALA A 160 1.04 -17.24 -0.74
N VAL A 161 0.42 -16.73 0.32
CA VAL A 161 -0.65 -15.72 0.22
C VAL A 161 -0.12 -14.41 -0.40
N TRP A 162 1.06 -13.97 0.02
CA TRP A 162 1.70 -12.80 -0.56
C TRP A 162 2.03 -13.00 -2.04
N GLN A 163 2.58 -14.16 -2.40
CA GLN A 163 2.92 -14.45 -3.79
C GLN A 163 1.68 -14.51 -4.68
N GLU A 164 0.58 -15.07 -4.19
CA GLU A 164 -0.69 -15.11 -4.93
C GLU A 164 -1.20 -13.69 -5.24
N TYR A 165 -1.05 -12.75 -4.30
CA TYR A 165 -1.36 -11.35 -4.57
C TYR A 165 -0.47 -10.79 -5.68
N GLU A 166 0.86 -10.95 -5.58
CA GLU A 166 1.82 -10.46 -6.58
C GLU A 166 1.58 -11.04 -7.98
N ASP A 167 1.25 -12.34 -8.07
CA ASP A 167 0.98 -13.02 -9.34
C ASP A 167 -0.30 -12.53 -10.00
N SER A 168 -1.28 -12.07 -9.23
CA SER A 168 -2.54 -11.47 -9.72
C SER A 168 -3.35 -12.36 -10.69
N GLU A 169 -3.26 -13.69 -10.53
CA GLU A 169 -3.90 -14.66 -11.45
C GLU A 169 -5.26 -15.15 -10.96
N THR A 170 -5.41 -15.37 -9.65
CA THR A 170 -6.64 -15.89 -9.04
C THR A 170 -7.76 -14.85 -9.00
N LEU A 171 -9.01 -15.30 -8.81
CA LEU A 171 -10.13 -14.38 -8.64
C LEU A 171 -10.00 -13.64 -7.31
N GLU A 172 -9.52 -14.29 -6.28
CA GLU A 172 -9.22 -13.73 -4.96
C GLU A 172 -8.21 -12.59 -5.05
N SER A 173 -7.08 -12.80 -5.72
CA SER A 173 -6.07 -11.76 -5.88
C SER A 173 -6.58 -10.56 -6.69
N LYS A 174 -7.33 -10.79 -7.76
CA LYS A 174 -7.96 -9.73 -8.55
C LYS A 174 -8.95 -8.91 -7.71
N PHE A 175 -9.75 -9.59 -6.88
CA PHE A 175 -10.66 -8.90 -5.98
C PHE A 175 -9.91 -8.07 -4.93
N VAL A 176 -8.84 -8.58 -4.34
CA VAL A 176 -8.05 -7.83 -3.35
C VAL A 176 -7.33 -6.64 -4.00
N HIS A 177 -6.81 -6.77 -5.23
CA HIS A 177 -6.27 -5.64 -6.00
C HIS A 177 -7.34 -4.58 -6.32
N ASP A 178 -8.57 -4.99 -6.58
CA ASP A 178 -9.66 -4.04 -6.81
C ASP A 178 -10.08 -3.36 -5.51
N VAL A 179 -10.05 -4.07 -4.37
CA VAL A 179 -10.27 -3.49 -3.03
C VAL A 179 -9.18 -2.49 -2.67
N ASP A 180 -7.92 -2.73 -2.99
CA ASP A 180 -6.82 -1.78 -2.80
C ASP A 180 -7.08 -0.46 -3.54
N LYS A 181 -7.52 -0.55 -4.80
CA LYS A 181 -7.89 0.63 -5.59
C LYS A 181 -9.09 1.39 -5.01
N ILE A 182 -10.11 0.68 -4.52
CA ILE A 182 -11.27 1.28 -3.85
C ILE A 182 -10.85 2.01 -2.58
N GLU A 183 -9.97 1.41 -1.80
CA GLU A 183 -9.46 1.98 -0.57
C GLU A 183 -8.72 3.31 -0.85
N LEU A 184 -7.91 3.36 -1.89
CA LEU A 184 -7.25 4.58 -2.34
C LEU A 184 -8.25 5.67 -2.77
N VAL A 185 -9.30 5.30 -3.52
CA VAL A 185 -10.36 6.26 -3.94
C VAL A 185 -11.16 6.77 -2.74
N LEU A 186 -11.48 5.92 -1.77
CA LEU A 186 -12.10 6.32 -0.50
C LEU A 186 -11.25 7.34 0.23
N GLN A 187 -9.96 7.06 0.40
CA GLN A 187 -9.03 7.93 1.09
C GLN A 187 -8.89 9.28 0.39
N MET A 188 -8.85 9.30 -0.93
CA MET A 188 -8.86 10.52 -1.75
C MET A 188 -10.07 11.40 -1.40
N VAL A 189 -11.28 10.84 -1.47
CA VAL A 189 -12.54 11.58 -1.21
C VAL A 189 -12.60 12.07 0.24
N GLU A 190 -12.19 11.25 1.19
CA GLU A 190 -12.17 11.61 2.62
C GLU A 190 -11.20 12.76 2.91
N TYR A 191 -10.00 12.75 2.32
CA TYR A 191 -9.04 13.83 2.51
C TYR A 191 -9.50 15.14 1.87
N GLU A 192 -10.10 15.11 0.69
CA GLU A 192 -10.70 16.30 0.08
C GLU A 192 -11.81 16.90 0.96
N ARG A 193 -12.61 16.05 1.59
CA ARG A 193 -13.66 16.50 2.53
C ARG A 193 -13.09 17.13 3.80
N VAL A 194 -12.08 16.50 4.40
CA VAL A 194 -11.41 17.04 5.60
C VAL A 194 -10.73 18.37 5.32
N GLU A 195 -10.14 18.53 4.16
CA GLU A 195 -9.49 19.76 3.71
C GLU A 195 -10.48 20.79 3.12
N GLU A 196 -11.79 20.52 3.14
CA GLU A 196 -12.84 21.46 2.73
C GLU A 196 -12.59 22.07 1.33
N LYS A 197 -12.25 21.25 0.34
CA LYS A 197 -11.89 21.63 -1.05
C LYS A 197 -10.61 22.48 -1.18
N ARG A 198 -9.79 22.57 -0.15
CA ARG A 198 -8.47 23.23 -0.23
C ARG A 198 -7.41 22.33 -0.88
N LEU A 199 -7.70 21.05 -0.98
CA LEU A 199 -6.87 20.03 -1.58
C LEU A 199 -7.69 19.30 -2.67
N ASP A 200 -7.18 19.25 -3.87
CA ASP A 200 -7.77 18.54 -5.00
C ASP A 200 -6.86 17.36 -5.37
N LEU A 201 -7.34 16.16 -5.07
CA LEU A 201 -6.65 14.89 -5.29
C LEU A 201 -7.20 14.14 -6.52
N GLY A 202 -7.98 14.78 -7.37
CA GLY A 202 -8.62 14.16 -8.52
C GLY A 202 -7.66 13.48 -9.50
N GLU A 203 -6.38 13.77 -9.43
CA GLU A 203 -5.35 13.06 -10.19
C GLU A 203 -5.28 11.56 -9.84
N PHE A 204 -5.72 11.14 -8.65
CA PHE A 204 -5.78 9.74 -8.26
C PHE A 204 -7.04 9.01 -8.75
N SER A 205 -8.04 9.74 -9.26
CA SER A 205 -9.31 9.13 -9.72
C SER A 205 -9.13 8.15 -10.90
N TRP A 206 -8.03 8.25 -11.66
CA TRP A 206 -7.71 7.30 -12.74
C TRP A 206 -7.57 5.85 -12.24
N VAL A 207 -7.23 5.66 -10.97
CA VAL A 207 -7.09 4.33 -10.36
C VAL A 207 -8.40 3.54 -10.46
N ALA A 208 -9.55 4.21 -10.35
CA ALA A 208 -10.86 3.59 -10.51
C ALA A 208 -11.06 2.94 -11.90
N SER A 209 -10.44 3.48 -12.95
CA SER A 209 -10.53 2.91 -14.31
C SER A 209 -9.81 1.56 -14.45
N ASN A 210 -8.89 1.24 -13.54
CA ASN A 210 -8.13 0.00 -13.52
C ASN A 210 -8.77 -1.10 -12.66
N ILE A 211 -9.97 -0.86 -12.10
CA ILE A 211 -10.74 -1.88 -11.41
C ILE A 211 -11.26 -2.89 -12.46
N SER A 212 -11.12 -4.17 -12.18
CA SER A 212 -11.43 -5.24 -13.12
C SER A 212 -12.83 -5.82 -12.94
N LEU A 213 -13.28 -6.02 -11.71
CA LEU A 213 -14.56 -6.65 -11.37
C LEU A 213 -15.71 -5.64 -11.41
N GLN A 214 -16.81 -6.00 -12.06
CA GLN A 214 -17.94 -5.10 -12.25
C GLN A 214 -18.55 -4.66 -10.91
N GLU A 215 -18.67 -5.59 -9.97
CA GLU A 215 -19.24 -5.32 -8.64
C GLU A 215 -18.43 -4.27 -7.86
N VAL A 216 -17.11 -4.23 -8.08
CA VAL A 216 -16.22 -3.24 -7.46
C VAL A 216 -16.22 -1.93 -8.26
N LYS A 217 -16.40 -1.98 -9.58
CA LYS A 217 -16.62 -0.76 -10.39
C LYS A 217 -17.86 0.00 -9.94
N ASP A 218 -18.93 -0.72 -9.60
CA ASP A 218 -20.16 -0.10 -9.12
C ASP A 218 -19.91 0.72 -7.83
N TRP A 219 -19.05 0.24 -6.93
CA TRP A 219 -18.63 1.01 -5.75
C TRP A 219 -17.76 2.21 -6.12
N ALA A 220 -16.86 2.06 -7.07
CA ALA A 220 -16.03 3.18 -7.53
C ALA A 220 -16.87 4.28 -8.18
N ASP A 221 -17.87 3.91 -8.99
CA ASP A 221 -18.78 4.86 -9.64
C ASP A 221 -19.61 5.63 -8.58
N GLU A 222 -20.05 4.96 -7.50
CA GLU A 222 -20.73 5.60 -6.37
C GLU A 222 -19.82 6.62 -5.68
N LEU A 223 -18.57 6.25 -5.36
CA LEU A 223 -17.60 7.13 -4.72
C LEU A 223 -17.25 8.35 -5.59
N LEU A 224 -17.05 8.14 -6.88
CA LEU A 224 -16.75 9.24 -7.81
C LEU A 224 -17.97 10.18 -7.95
N LYS A 225 -19.19 9.65 -7.90
CA LYS A 225 -20.40 10.46 -7.86
C LYS A 225 -20.50 11.28 -6.56
N GLU A 226 -20.23 10.68 -5.40
CA GLU A 226 -20.15 11.41 -4.14
C GLU A 226 -19.11 12.53 -4.18
N ARG A 227 -17.96 12.29 -4.82
CA ARG A 227 -16.94 13.30 -5.01
C ARG A 227 -17.45 14.46 -5.86
N GLU A 228 -18.10 14.20 -7.01
CA GLU A 228 -18.68 15.22 -7.86
C GLU A 228 -19.72 16.06 -7.11
N GLU A 229 -20.58 15.42 -6.33
CA GLU A 229 -21.59 16.11 -5.50
C GLU A 229 -20.91 17.00 -4.44
N PHE A 230 -19.84 16.50 -3.80
CA PHE A 230 -19.08 17.28 -2.82
C PHE A 230 -18.45 18.53 -3.49
N TRP A 231 -17.86 18.42 -4.66
CA TRP A 231 -17.28 19.57 -5.37
C TRP A 231 -18.35 20.56 -5.85
N GLY A 232 -19.56 20.10 -6.18
CA GLY A 232 -20.75 20.94 -6.34
C GLY A 232 -20.59 22.05 -7.36
N GLY A 233 -19.99 21.78 -8.53
CA GLY A 233 -19.76 22.75 -9.61
C GLY A 233 -18.53 23.66 -9.41
N VAL A 234 -17.76 23.50 -8.33
CA VAL A 234 -16.43 24.11 -8.20
C VAL A 234 -15.47 23.38 -9.16
N GLU A 235 -14.66 24.14 -9.88
CA GLU A 235 -13.64 23.56 -10.78
C GLU A 235 -12.67 22.69 -10.00
N HIS A 236 -12.46 21.46 -10.46
CA HIS A 236 -11.61 20.46 -9.83
C HIS A 236 -11.08 19.49 -10.87
N LYS A 237 -9.99 18.79 -10.53
CA LYS A 237 -9.38 17.80 -11.43
C LYS A 237 -10.32 16.62 -11.64
N LYS A 238 -10.51 16.25 -12.90
CA LYS A 238 -11.23 15.05 -13.32
C LYS A 238 -10.30 14.18 -14.11
N PHE A 239 -10.44 12.89 -13.96
CA PHE A 239 -9.79 11.97 -14.86
C PHE A 239 -10.68 11.80 -16.11
N ASP A 240 -10.31 12.45 -17.19
CA ASP A 240 -10.91 12.20 -18.50
C ASP A 240 -10.35 10.85 -19.02
N LYS A 241 -11.25 9.89 -19.24
CA LYS A 241 -10.88 8.64 -19.93
C LYS A 241 -10.37 9.02 -21.33
N VAL A 242 -9.06 8.90 -21.56
CA VAL A 242 -8.46 9.00 -22.89
C VAL A 242 -8.77 7.74 -23.68
#